data_ded3a1cf29403c0182fe9a06549d68e1
#
_entry.id   ded3a1cf29403c0182fe9a06549d68e1
#
_cell.length_a   1.000
_cell.length_b   1.000
_cell.length_c   1.000
_cell.angle_alpha   90.00
_cell.angle_beta   90.00
_cell.angle_gamma   90.00
#
_symmetry.space_group_name_H-M   'P 1'
#
loop_
_entity.id
_entity.type
_entity.pdbx_description
1 polymer ?
#
loop_
_entity_poly.entity_id
_entity_poly.type
_entity_poly.pdbx_seq_one_letter_code
_entity_poly.pdbx_strand_id
1 'polypeptide(L)'
;MESSPWERVYQWTWFSAGLFTWIHVIASYGLIHDWSHTSVLQHTGEESYAVIGIRVPWGVYANFVFAGILSGYSGWMILRKRRLPWADSSMFFFLAFIIFNALVIFKTGPIRWLGLLAFGAICSFHVYRHNAKSKRTLAKES
;
A
#
# COMPACT_ATOMS: atom_id res chain seq x y z
N MET A 1 -11.52 18.17 -20.24
CA MET A 1 -10.49 18.71 -19.31
C MET A 1 -9.25 17.81 -19.45
N GLU A 2 -8.17 18.37 -19.92
CA GLU A 2 -6.89 17.62 -19.92
C GLU A 2 -6.37 17.49 -18.50
N SER A 3 -5.99 16.27 -18.12
CA SER A 3 -5.34 16.03 -16.83
C SER A 3 -3.98 16.72 -16.80
N SER A 4 -3.68 17.40 -15.72
CA SER A 4 -2.36 18.06 -15.56
C SER A 4 -1.22 17.00 -15.65
N PRO A 5 0.00 17.39 -16.05
CA PRO A 5 1.14 16.46 -16.07
C PRO A 5 1.33 15.75 -14.72
N TRP A 6 1.13 16.44 -13.61
CA TRP A 6 1.24 15.89 -12.26
C TRP A 6 0.16 14.86 -11.92
N GLU A 7 -1.08 15.03 -12.44
CA GLU A 7 -2.13 14.03 -12.29
C GLU A 7 -1.81 12.75 -13.06
N ARG A 8 -1.23 12.87 -14.24
CA ARG A 8 -0.78 11.69 -15.01
C ARG A 8 0.32 10.94 -14.27
N VAL A 9 1.34 11.65 -13.76
CA VAL A 9 2.41 11.03 -12.95
C VAL A 9 1.82 10.31 -11.75
N TYR A 10 0.89 10.94 -11.04
CA TYR A 10 0.22 10.33 -9.89
C TYR A 10 -0.53 9.04 -10.25
N GLN A 11 -1.34 9.05 -11.31
CA GLN A 11 -2.10 7.89 -11.78
C GLN A 11 -1.17 6.72 -12.18
N TRP A 12 -0.11 7.02 -12.92
CA TRP A 12 0.86 6.01 -13.32
C TRP A 12 1.67 5.47 -12.15
N THR A 13 1.96 6.27 -11.14
CA THR A 13 2.63 5.81 -9.91
C THR A 13 1.76 4.77 -9.19
N TRP A 14 0.45 5.03 -9.04
CA TRP A 14 -0.46 4.06 -8.43
C TRP A 14 -0.62 2.79 -9.26
N PHE A 15 -0.69 2.93 -10.56
CA PHE A 15 -0.77 1.77 -11.45
C PHE A 15 0.50 0.91 -11.36
N SER A 16 1.67 1.54 -11.37
CA SER A 16 2.95 0.85 -11.19
C SER A 16 3.03 0.14 -9.83
N ALA A 17 2.55 0.78 -8.75
CA ALA A 17 2.47 0.13 -7.44
C ALA A 17 1.60 -1.13 -7.47
N GLY A 18 0.45 -1.09 -8.14
CA GLY A 18 -0.40 -2.27 -8.34
C GLY A 18 0.30 -3.37 -9.12
N LEU A 19 0.98 -3.02 -10.19
CA LEU A 19 1.75 -3.98 -11.00
C LEU A 19 2.87 -4.63 -10.18
N PHE A 20 3.66 -3.85 -9.45
CA PHE A 20 4.71 -4.39 -8.58
C PHE A 20 4.15 -5.27 -7.46
N THR A 21 2.97 -4.96 -6.93
CA THR A 21 2.30 -5.82 -5.94
C THR A 21 1.98 -7.19 -6.55
N TRP A 22 1.46 -7.25 -7.77
CA TRP A 22 1.20 -8.52 -8.46
C TRP A 22 2.48 -9.28 -8.79
N ILE A 23 3.53 -8.60 -9.27
CA ILE A 23 4.84 -9.24 -9.51
C ILE A 23 5.37 -9.84 -8.22
N HIS A 24 5.27 -9.12 -7.09
CA HIS A 24 5.69 -9.63 -5.77
C HIS A 24 4.90 -10.87 -5.36
N VAL A 25 3.59 -10.86 -5.52
CA VAL A 25 2.73 -12.01 -5.19
C VAL A 25 3.10 -13.22 -6.06
N ILE A 26 3.21 -13.04 -7.38
CA ILE A 26 3.56 -14.11 -8.31
C ILE A 26 4.95 -14.68 -8.00
N ALA A 27 5.94 -13.80 -7.78
CA ALA A 27 7.29 -14.21 -7.42
C ALA A 27 7.33 -14.98 -6.09
N SER A 28 6.59 -14.53 -5.08
CA SER A 28 6.49 -15.22 -3.79
C SER A 28 5.90 -16.62 -3.97
N TYR A 29 4.81 -16.76 -4.73
CA TYR A 29 4.21 -18.06 -5.01
C TYR A 29 5.17 -19.00 -5.76
N GLY A 30 5.86 -18.51 -6.80
CA GLY A 30 6.73 -19.35 -7.61
C GLY A 30 8.07 -19.66 -6.94
N LEU A 31 8.72 -18.66 -6.33
CA LEU A 31 10.11 -18.80 -5.85
C LEU A 31 10.21 -19.28 -4.40
N ILE A 32 9.19 -19.03 -3.57
CA ILE A 32 9.23 -19.37 -2.14
C ILE A 32 8.34 -20.56 -1.83
N HIS A 33 7.20 -20.68 -2.51
CA HIS A 33 6.17 -21.65 -2.18
C HIS A 33 5.92 -22.73 -3.24
N ASP A 34 6.75 -22.80 -4.29
CA ASP A 34 6.66 -23.77 -5.38
C ASP A 34 5.23 -23.91 -5.93
N TRP A 35 4.53 -22.80 -6.09
CA TRP A 35 3.12 -22.71 -6.52
C TRP A 35 2.13 -23.44 -5.60
N SER A 36 2.55 -23.83 -4.38
CA SER A 36 1.70 -24.52 -3.40
C SER A 36 0.89 -23.53 -2.57
N HIS A 37 -0.42 -23.49 -2.82
CA HIS A 37 -1.32 -22.65 -2.02
C HIS A 37 -1.32 -23.04 -0.53
N THR A 38 -1.23 -24.33 -0.22
CA THR A 38 -1.14 -24.83 1.14
C THR A 38 0.11 -24.32 1.86
N SER A 39 1.25 -24.31 1.18
CA SER A 39 2.50 -23.74 1.70
C SER A 39 2.35 -22.25 2.03
N VAL A 40 1.71 -21.48 1.16
CA VAL A 40 1.44 -20.04 1.40
C VAL A 40 0.57 -19.83 2.64
N LEU A 41 -0.52 -20.59 2.78
CA LEU A 41 -1.42 -20.51 3.93
C LEU A 41 -0.72 -20.89 5.24
N GLN A 42 0.07 -21.97 5.22
CA GLN A 42 0.84 -22.41 6.37
C GLN A 42 1.85 -21.33 6.79
N HIS A 43 2.65 -20.84 5.85
CA HIS A 43 3.64 -19.80 6.10
C HIS A 43 3.00 -18.53 6.66
N THR A 44 1.89 -18.07 6.08
CA THR A 44 1.14 -16.89 6.58
C THR A 44 0.61 -17.12 7.99
N GLY A 45 0.15 -18.34 8.29
CA GLY A 45 -0.29 -18.71 9.63
C GLY A 45 0.83 -18.73 10.66
N GLU A 46 2.02 -19.22 10.29
CA GLU A 46 3.21 -19.25 11.16
C GLU A 46 3.74 -17.85 11.43
N GLU A 47 3.86 -17.01 10.39
CA GLU A 47 4.29 -15.61 10.52
C GLU A 47 3.32 -14.81 11.41
N SER A 48 2.01 -14.95 11.20
CA SER A 48 1.03 -14.27 12.05
C SER A 48 1.09 -14.76 13.50
N TYR A 49 1.30 -16.05 13.73
CA TYR A 49 1.48 -16.60 15.08
C TYR A 49 2.71 -16.03 15.77
N ALA A 50 3.82 -15.92 15.05
CA ALA A 50 5.06 -15.36 15.60
C ALA A 50 4.91 -13.89 16.05
N VAL A 51 4.01 -13.14 15.42
CA VAL A 51 3.81 -11.70 15.68
C VAL A 51 2.74 -11.44 16.73
N ILE A 52 1.56 -12.06 16.58
CA ILE A 52 0.36 -11.77 17.41
C ILE A 52 -0.10 -12.95 18.26
N GLY A 53 0.60 -14.10 18.21
CA GLY A 53 0.24 -15.30 18.96
C GLY A 53 -1.00 -16.04 18.40
N ILE A 54 -1.53 -15.65 17.24
CA ILE A 54 -2.70 -16.25 16.61
C ILE A 54 -2.36 -16.62 15.17
N ARG A 55 -2.68 -17.85 14.76
CA ARG A 55 -2.50 -18.28 13.37
C ARG A 55 -3.63 -17.74 12.49
N VAL A 56 -3.28 -16.91 11.51
CA VAL A 56 -4.22 -16.28 10.57
C VAL A 56 -3.82 -16.63 9.12
N PRO A 57 -3.96 -17.91 8.70
CA PRO A 57 -3.53 -18.35 7.37
C PRO A 57 -4.30 -17.63 6.25
N TRP A 58 -5.57 -17.30 6.48
CA TRP A 58 -6.41 -16.56 5.53
C TRP A 58 -5.99 -15.08 5.32
N GLY A 59 -5.06 -14.57 6.13
CA GLY A 59 -4.51 -13.21 5.96
C GLY A 59 -3.91 -12.96 4.57
N VAL A 60 -3.46 -13.99 3.89
CA VAL A 60 -2.98 -13.90 2.50
C VAL A 60 -4.06 -13.34 1.56
N TYR A 61 -5.32 -13.64 1.77
CA TYR A 61 -6.42 -13.16 0.92
C TYR A 61 -6.60 -11.64 1.01
N ALA A 62 -6.28 -11.04 2.16
CA ALA A 62 -6.30 -9.59 2.30
C ALA A 62 -5.32 -8.92 1.31
N ASN A 63 -4.15 -9.52 1.08
CA ASN A 63 -3.18 -9.04 0.11
C ASN A 63 -3.70 -9.15 -1.33
N PHE A 64 -4.39 -10.24 -1.69
CA PHE A 64 -5.00 -10.39 -3.01
C PHE A 64 -6.12 -9.38 -3.26
N VAL A 65 -7.01 -9.23 -2.27
CA VAL A 65 -8.10 -8.25 -2.33
C VAL A 65 -7.53 -6.84 -2.49
N PHE A 66 -6.50 -6.50 -1.73
CA PHE A 66 -5.81 -5.22 -1.85
C PHE A 66 -5.18 -5.02 -3.23
N ALA A 67 -4.42 -5.99 -3.73
CA ALA A 67 -3.80 -5.92 -5.05
C ALA A 67 -4.86 -5.72 -6.14
N GLY A 68 -5.98 -6.43 -6.06
CA GLY A 68 -7.11 -6.30 -6.97
C GLY A 68 -7.75 -4.91 -6.92
N ILE A 69 -8.05 -4.39 -5.72
CA ILE A 69 -8.63 -3.06 -5.54
C ILE A 69 -7.66 -1.98 -6.01
N LEU A 70 -6.39 -2.08 -5.66
CA LEU A 70 -5.36 -1.12 -6.06
C LEU A 70 -5.23 -1.05 -7.58
N SER A 71 -5.14 -2.20 -8.25
CA SER A 71 -5.05 -2.27 -9.71
C SER A 71 -6.33 -1.80 -10.41
N GLY A 72 -7.49 -2.22 -9.90
CA GLY A 72 -8.78 -1.81 -10.42
C GLY A 72 -9.03 -0.31 -10.31
N TYR A 73 -8.76 0.27 -9.13
CA TYR A 73 -8.91 1.69 -8.91
C TYR A 73 -7.92 2.54 -9.71
N SER A 74 -6.65 2.13 -9.78
CA SER A 74 -5.64 2.85 -10.56
C SER A 74 -5.93 2.79 -12.06
N GLY A 75 -6.35 1.64 -12.58
CA GLY A 75 -6.80 1.50 -13.95
C GLY A 75 -8.03 2.38 -14.24
N TRP A 76 -9.02 2.40 -13.33
CA TRP A 76 -10.18 3.27 -13.45
C TRP A 76 -9.80 4.76 -13.46
N MET A 77 -8.85 5.21 -12.61
CA MET A 77 -8.36 6.59 -12.61
C MET A 77 -7.73 6.98 -13.96
N ILE A 78 -6.96 6.09 -14.57
CA ILE A 78 -6.34 6.32 -15.88
C ILE A 78 -7.42 6.44 -16.96
N LEU A 79 -8.38 5.52 -17.00
CA LEU A 79 -9.45 5.47 -18.01
C LEU A 79 -10.40 6.65 -17.90
N ARG A 80 -10.79 7.01 -16.69
CA ARG A 80 -11.78 8.07 -16.42
C ARG A 80 -11.16 9.44 -16.22
N LYS A 81 -9.83 9.54 -16.13
CA LYS A 81 -9.10 10.79 -15.84
C LYS A 81 -9.66 11.54 -14.62
N ARG A 82 -10.12 10.78 -13.62
CA ARG A 82 -10.80 11.30 -12.42
C ARG A 82 -10.27 10.60 -11.19
N ARG A 83 -10.27 11.32 -10.06
CA ARG A 83 -9.85 10.84 -8.75
C ARG A 83 -11.02 10.89 -7.77
N LEU A 84 -11.06 9.93 -6.87
CA LEU A 84 -11.98 9.92 -5.73
C LEU A 84 -11.16 10.15 -4.46
N PRO A 85 -11.23 11.33 -3.82
CA PRO A 85 -10.37 11.67 -2.69
C PRO A 85 -10.46 10.68 -1.51
N TRP A 86 -11.66 10.14 -1.26
CA TRP A 86 -11.85 9.13 -0.22
C TRP A 86 -11.14 7.80 -0.56
N ALA A 87 -11.19 7.38 -1.82
CA ALA A 87 -10.52 6.16 -2.27
C ALA A 87 -8.99 6.32 -2.23
N ASP A 88 -8.48 7.48 -2.66
CA ASP A 88 -7.06 7.82 -2.55
C ASP A 88 -6.57 7.73 -1.10
N SER A 89 -7.32 8.30 -0.16
CA SER A 89 -6.97 8.26 1.27
C SER A 89 -7.02 6.83 1.82
N SER A 90 -8.06 6.07 1.48
CA SER A 90 -8.19 4.67 1.92
C SER A 90 -7.04 3.81 1.38
N MET A 91 -6.68 3.96 0.09
CA MET A 91 -5.54 3.27 -0.50
C MET A 91 -4.22 3.64 0.17
N PHE A 92 -4.02 4.93 0.45
CA PHE A 92 -2.82 5.40 1.15
C PHE A 92 -2.69 4.77 2.54
N PHE A 93 -3.75 4.80 3.35
CA PHE A 93 -3.73 4.22 4.70
C PHE A 93 -3.52 2.71 4.66
N PHE A 94 -4.15 2.02 3.72
CA PHE A 94 -3.98 0.58 3.59
C PHE A 94 -2.56 0.21 3.12
N LEU A 95 -2.00 0.93 2.17
CA LEU A 95 -0.62 0.76 1.72
C LEU A 95 0.36 1.03 2.86
N ALA A 96 0.15 2.12 3.62
CA ALA A 96 0.95 2.44 4.78
C ALA A 96 0.88 1.33 5.84
N PHE A 97 -0.30 0.76 6.08
CA PHE A 97 -0.49 -0.37 6.97
C PHE A 97 0.28 -1.63 6.51
N ILE A 98 0.23 -1.95 5.21
CA ILE A 98 0.98 -3.09 4.65
C ILE A 98 2.49 -2.87 4.80
N ILE A 99 2.99 -1.67 4.44
CA ILE A 99 4.41 -1.32 4.56
C ILE A 99 4.85 -1.40 6.03
N PHE A 100 4.05 -0.88 6.94
CA PHE A 100 4.32 -0.96 8.38
C PHE A 100 4.44 -2.41 8.84
N ASN A 101 3.49 -3.26 8.49
CA ASN A 101 3.55 -4.68 8.82
C ASN A 101 4.80 -5.34 8.22
N ALA A 102 5.03 -5.17 6.92
CA ALA A 102 6.12 -5.82 6.22
C ALA A 102 7.51 -5.41 6.73
N LEU A 103 7.72 -4.14 7.06
CA LEU A 103 9.04 -3.61 7.42
C LEU A 103 9.27 -3.48 8.92
N VAL A 104 8.21 -3.34 9.71
CA VAL A 104 8.33 -3.09 11.16
C VAL A 104 7.99 -4.33 11.96
N ILE A 105 6.88 -5.01 11.62
CA ILE A 105 6.39 -6.14 12.41
C ILE A 105 7.14 -7.43 12.03
N PHE A 106 7.23 -7.74 10.73
CA PHE A 106 7.80 -9.00 10.25
C PHE A 106 9.33 -8.97 10.03
N LYS A 107 9.99 -7.85 10.22
CA LYS A 107 11.45 -7.75 10.11
C LYS A 107 12.09 -7.38 11.43
N THR A 108 13.31 -7.90 11.64
CA THR A 108 14.16 -7.61 12.80
C THR A 108 15.45 -6.91 12.36
N GLY A 109 16.20 -6.35 13.30
CA GLY A 109 17.48 -5.72 13.01
C GLY A 109 17.40 -4.39 12.27
N PRO A 110 18.40 -4.04 11.45
CA PRO A 110 18.51 -2.73 10.80
C PRO A 110 17.35 -2.40 9.86
N ILE A 111 16.78 -3.41 9.21
CA ILE A 111 15.67 -3.26 8.26
C ILE A 111 14.41 -2.70 8.96
N ARG A 112 14.17 -3.12 10.20
CA ARG A 112 13.08 -2.59 11.02
C ARG A 112 13.21 -1.09 11.25
N TRP A 113 14.41 -0.62 11.57
CA TRP A 113 14.67 0.80 11.81
C TRP A 113 14.52 1.64 10.55
N LEU A 114 15.00 1.14 9.42
CA LEU A 114 14.77 1.78 8.12
C LEU A 114 13.28 1.85 7.77
N GLY A 115 12.53 0.79 8.06
CA GLY A 115 11.07 0.76 7.90
C GLY A 115 10.36 1.82 8.74
N LEU A 116 10.73 1.96 10.02
CA LEU A 116 10.19 2.99 10.92
C LEU A 116 10.49 4.40 10.42
N LEU A 117 11.73 4.66 9.98
CA LEU A 117 12.12 5.95 9.42
C LEU A 117 11.32 6.28 8.14
N ALA A 118 11.21 5.33 7.21
CA ALA A 118 10.45 5.49 5.98
C ALA A 118 8.96 5.75 6.27
N PHE A 119 8.37 4.99 7.19
CA PHE A 119 6.98 5.16 7.59
C PHE A 119 6.75 6.53 8.24
N GLY A 120 7.63 6.94 9.17
CA GLY A 120 7.58 8.26 9.79
C GLY A 120 7.69 9.41 8.78
N ALA A 121 8.58 9.29 7.80
CA ALA A 121 8.73 10.27 6.72
C ALA A 121 7.46 10.39 5.86
N ILE A 122 6.84 9.26 5.49
CA ILE A 122 5.58 9.22 4.72
C ILE A 122 4.45 9.88 5.51
N CYS A 123 4.28 9.54 6.77
CA CYS A 123 3.25 10.13 7.64
C CYS A 123 3.46 11.65 7.83
N SER A 124 4.70 12.08 8.10
CA SER A 124 5.06 13.49 8.26
C SER A 124 4.78 14.29 6.99
N PHE A 125 5.12 13.75 5.84
CA PHE A 125 4.83 14.39 4.55
C PHE A 125 3.32 14.50 4.28
N HIS A 126 2.54 13.48 4.64
CA HIS A 126 1.09 13.51 4.50
C HIS A 126 0.45 14.60 5.38
N VAL A 127 0.85 14.67 6.65
CA VAL A 127 0.38 15.70 7.61
C VAL A 127 0.79 17.11 7.13
N TYR A 128 2.03 17.28 6.69
CA TYR A 128 2.50 18.56 6.15
C TYR A 128 1.65 19.03 4.96
N ARG A 129 1.38 18.15 4.00
CA ARG A 129 0.53 18.49 2.84
C ARG A 129 -0.90 18.83 3.24
N HIS A 130 -1.47 18.13 4.21
CA HIS A 130 -2.81 18.41 4.71
C HIS A 130 -2.88 19.80 5.34
N ASN A 131 -1.94 20.14 6.22
CA ASN A 131 -1.88 21.43 6.90
C ASN A 131 -1.60 22.59 5.92
N ALA A 132 -0.78 22.38 4.91
CA ALA A 132 -0.50 23.37 3.89
C ALA A 132 -1.74 23.71 3.03
N LYS A 133 -2.61 22.72 2.76
CA LYS A 133 -3.89 22.95 2.08
C LYS A 133 -4.86 23.75 2.95
N SER A 134 -5.00 23.41 4.22
CA SER A 134 -5.89 24.10 5.16
C SER A 134 -5.54 25.60 5.28
N LYS A 135 -4.25 25.92 5.43
CA LYS A 135 -3.79 27.33 5.48
C LYS A 135 -4.11 28.11 4.21
N ARG A 136 -4.02 27.49 3.02
CA ARG A 136 -4.36 28.16 1.76
C ARG A 136 -5.85 28.43 1.61
N THR A 137 -6.70 27.60 2.17
CA THR A 137 -8.16 27.79 2.16
C THR A 137 -8.53 28.97 3.04
N LEU A 138 -8.02 29.02 4.28
CA LEU A 138 -8.26 30.13 5.20
C LEU A 138 -7.76 31.50 4.69
N ALA A 139 -6.62 31.52 4.00
CA ALA A 139 -6.08 32.74 3.41
C ALA A 139 -6.84 33.25 2.17
N LYS A 140 -7.79 32.49 1.62
CA LYS A 140 -8.66 32.91 0.53
C LYS A 140 -10.02 33.44 1.01
N GLU A 141 -10.37 33.16 2.23
CA GLU A 141 -11.63 33.56 2.86
C GLU A 141 -11.49 34.84 3.70
N SER A 142 -10.26 35.29 3.93
CA SER A 142 -9.89 36.58 4.56
C SER A 142 -9.63 37.67 3.51
#